data_51248bbe2393ead81b9e2a33902ce77f
#
_entry.id   51248bbe2393ead81b9e2a33902ce77f
#
_cell.length_a   1.000
_cell.length_b   1.000
_cell.length_c   1.000
_cell.angle_alpha   90.00
_cell.angle_beta   90.00
_cell.angle_gamma   90.00
#
_symmetry.space_group_name_H-M   'P 1'
#
loop_
_entity.id
_entity.type
_entity.pdbx_description
1 polymer ?
#
loop_
_entity_poly.entity_id
_entity_poly.type
_entity_poly.pdbx_seq_one_letter_code
_entity_poly.pdbx_strand_id
1 'polypeptide(L)'
;MIPVLIYPDPGVAADWLSRAFGFAIRLRIANHRIQMRAGDGCFTIAEGKVAPNNSHTIQVRIEDAKGHCDRARQNGATILSEPQDHLYGERQYNAEDFYGHRWDFTETIADVAPEEWSDGAFHLE
;
A
#
# COMPACT_ATOMS: atom_id res chain seq x y z
N MET A 1 15.22 1.75 4.17
CA MET A 1 14.34 2.93 4.34
C MET A 1 13.05 2.45 4.99
N ILE A 2 12.60 3.14 6.03
CA ILE A 2 11.37 2.78 6.74
C ILE A 2 10.47 4.02 6.78
N PRO A 3 9.40 4.06 5.99
CA PRO A 3 8.45 5.17 6.04
C PRO A 3 7.80 5.27 7.42
N VAL A 4 7.50 6.49 7.85
CA VAL A 4 6.77 6.74 9.09
C VAL A 4 5.47 7.45 8.72
N LEU A 5 4.34 6.84 9.06
CA LEU A 5 3.02 7.38 8.79
C LEU A 5 2.39 7.83 10.10
N ILE A 6 1.72 8.96 10.06
CA ILE A 6 1.12 9.58 11.25
C ILE A 6 -0.37 9.28 11.29
N TYR A 7 -0.83 8.80 12.44
CA TYR A 7 -2.25 8.55 12.72
C TYR A 7 -2.59 9.08 14.12
N PRO A 8 -3.83 9.55 14.33
CA PRO A 8 -4.22 10.03 15.66
C PRO A 8 -4.20 8.93 16.72
N ASP A 9 -4.55 7.70 16.34
CA ASP A 9 -4.57 6.54 17.23
C ASP A 9 -3.87 5.36 16.55
N PRO A 10 -2.59 5.14 16.82
CA PRO A 10 -1.82 4.07 16.18
C PRO A 10 -2.41 2.68 16.35
N GLY A 11 -2.96 2.36 17.52
CA GLY A 11 -3.55 1.04 17.78
C GLY A 11 -4.76 0.76 16.89
N VAL A 12 -5.66 1.72 16.78
CA VAL A 12 -6.84 1.62 15.90
C VAL A 12 -6.40 1.52 14.44
N ALA A 13 -5.42 2.33 14.04
CA ALA A 13 -4.90 2.32 12.68
C ALA A 13 -4.26 0.98 12.33
N ALA A 14 -3.43 0.43 13.21
CA ALA A 14 -2.76 -0.85 12.99
C ALA A 14 -3.78 -1.98 12.83
N ASP A 15 -4.80 -2.02 13.66
CA ASP A 15 -5.85 -3.04 13.59
C ASP A 15 -6.63 -2.93 12.27
N TRP A 16 -6.97 -1.71 11.85
CA TRP A 16 -7.68 -1.50 10.59
C TRP A 16 -6.81 -1.89 9.39
N LEU A 17 -5.55 -1.47 9.36
CA LEU A 17 -4.63 -1.80 8.28
C LEU A 17 -4.40 -3.31 8.18
N SER A 18 -4.37 -3.98 9.31
CA SER A 18 -4.27 -5.45 9.32
C SER A 18 -5.51 -6.10 8.71
N ARG A 19 -6.71 -5.64 9.06
CA ARG A 19 -7.96 -6.18 8.53
C ARG A 19 -8.15 -5.86 7.05
N ALA A 20 -7.91 -4.61 6.66
CA ALA A 20 -8.22 -4.13 5.32
C ALA A 20 -7.17 -4.51 4.29
N PHE A 21 -5.89 -4.38 4.65
CA PHE A 21 -4.79 -4.57 3.71
C PHE A 21 -3.96 -5.84 3.99
N GLY A 22 -4.25 -6.54 5.07
CA GLY A 22 -3.54 -7.77 5.39
C GLY A 22 -2.14 -7.56 5.95
N PHE A 23 -1.82 -6.37 6.42
CA PHE A 23 -0.52 -6.10 7.03
C PHE A 23 -0.40 -6.77 8.40
N ALA A 24 0.82 -7.08 8.81
CA ALA A 24 1.09 -7.70 10.09
C ALA A 24 1.72 -6.71 11.06
N ILE A 25 1.30 -6.73 12.31
CA ILE A 25 1.94 -5.95 13.38
C ILE A 25 3.22 -6.71 13.76
N ARG A 26 4.36 -6.02 13.69
CA ARG A 26 5.66 -6.61 14.02
C ARG A 26 6.10 -6.27 15.45
N LEU A 27 5.89 -5.01 15.86
CA LEU A 27 6.35 -4.53 17.17
C LEU A 27 5.45 -3.37 17.60
N ARG A 28 5.02 -3.41 18.86
CA ARG A 28 4.19 -2.37 19.43
C ARG A 28 4.92 -1.77 20.64
N ILE A 29 5.16 -0.45 20.62
CA ILE A 29 5.81 0.28 21.71
C ILE A 29 4.74 1.17 22.33
N ALA A 30 4.12 0.70 23.41
CA ALA A 30 2.93 1.30 24.02
C ALA A 30 1.88 1.53 22.91
N ASN A 31 1.12 2.64 22.95
CA ASN A 31 0.18 2.98 21.90
C ASN A 31 0.66 4.19 21.07
N HIS A 32 1.96 4.48 21.12
CA HIS A 32 2.52 5.64 20.41
C HIS A 32 3.17 5.28 19.09
N ARG A 33 3.70 4.07 19.00
CA ARG A 33 4.54 3.70 17.89
C ARG A 33 4.40 2.22 17.60
N ILE A 34 4.04 1.88 16.37
CA ILE A 34 3.82 0.50 15.95
C ILE A 34 4.57 0.27 14.64
N GLN A 35 5.37 -0.81 14.61
CA GLN A 35 5.98 -1.24 13.36
C GLN A 35 5.11 -2.29 12.70
N MET A 36 4.86 -2.11 11.42
CA MET A 36 4.06 -3.02 10.62
C MET A 36 4.86 -3.58 9.45
N ARG A 37 4.48 -4.77 9.06
CA ARG A 37 5.04 -5.46 7.91
C ARG A 37 4.04 -5.40 6.76
N ALA A 38 4.50 -4.97 5.58
CA ALA A 38 3.69 -4.86 4.38
C ALA A 38 4.47 -5.45 3.21
N GLY A 39 4.02 -6.60 2.67
CA GLY A 39 4.77 -7.31 1.67
C GLY A 39 6.16 -7.68 2.20
N ASP A 40 7.20 -7.31 1.47
CA ASP A 40 8.60 -7.52 1.86
C ASP A 40 9.17 -6.37 2.67
N GLY A 41 8.39 -5.34 2.92
CA GLY A 41 8.86 -4.14 3.61
C GLY A 41 8.22 -3.94 4.97
N CYS A 42 8.65 -2.87 5.61
CA CYS A 42 8.13 -2.45 6.90
C CYS A 42 7.86 -0.96 6.89
N PHE A 43 6.93 -0.52 7.71
CA PHE A 43 6.72 0.89 7.98
C PHE A 43 6.38 1.08 9.46
N THR A 44 6.50 2.32 9.93
CA THR A 44 6.20 2.66 11.31
C THR A 44 4.97 3.56 11.34
N ILE A 45 4.08 3.29 12.29
CA ILE A 45 2.96 4.18 12.62
C ILE A 45 3.37 4.95 13.87
N ALA A 46 3.23 6.27 13.81
CA ALA A 46 3.48 7.15 14.95
C ALA A 46 2.25 8.00 15.25
N GLU A 47 2.07 8.36 16.53
CA GLU A 47 0.96 9.20 16.96
C GLU A 47 1.18 10.65 16.54
N GLY A 48 0.13 11.30 16.07
CA GLY A 48 0.17 12.71 15.71
C GLY A 48 -1.08 13.16 14.99
N LYS A 49 -1.09 14.42 14.56
CA LYS A 49 -2.19 14.96 13.76
C LYS A 49 -2.00 14.55 12.31
N VAL A 50 -3.07 14.07 11.68
CA VAL A 50 -3.06 13.73 10.26
C VAL A 50 -3.39 14.98 9.46
N ALA A 51 -2.55 15.26 8.46
CA ALA A 51 -2.80 16.31 7.48
C ALA A 51 -3.15 15.67 6.13
N PRO A 52 -3.92 16.35 5.27
CA PRO A 52 -4.15 15.85 3.92
C PRO A 52 -2.82 15.59 3.21
N ASN A 53 -2.72 14.44 2.55
CA ASN A 53 -1.50 14.04 1.87
C ASN A 53 -1.75 13.86 0.38
N ASN A 54 -1.15 14.75 -0.42
CA ASN A 54 -1.18 14.65 -1.87
C ASN A 54 0.22 14.52 -2.47
N SER A 55 1.24 14.32 -1.63
CA SER A 55 2.63 14.41 -2.06
C SER A 55 3.32 13.06 -2.24
N HIS A 56 2.76 11.98 -1.71
CA HIS A 56 3.37 10.66 -1.85
C HIS A 56 2.34 9.54 -1.78
N THR A 57 2.72 8.40 -2.32
CA THR A 57 1.97 7.14 -2.27
C THR A 57 2.95 6.06 -1.88
N ILE A 58 2.55 5.12 -1.04
CA ILE A 58 3.37 3.97 -0.70
C ILE A 58 2.95 2.80 -1.56
N GLN A 59 3.90 2.26 -2.32
CA GLN A 59 3.66 1.12 -3.17
C GLN A 59 4.07 -0.17 -2.46
N VAL A 60 3.18 -1.15 -2.47
CA VAL A 60 3.38 -2.44 -1.81
C VAL A 60 3.13 -3.55 -2.82
N ARG A 61 4.06 -4.50 -2.91
CA ARG A 61 3.86 -5.69 -3.73
C ARG A 61 3.04 -6.72 -2.97
N ILE A 62 2.01 -7.25 -3.63
CA ILE A 62 1.07 -8.22 -3.07
C ILE A 62 0.89 -9.39 -4.05
N GLU A 63 0.23 -10.47 -3.61
CA GLU A 63 0.07 -11.68 -4.41
C GLU A 63 -1.21 -11.72 -5.23
N ASP A 64 -2.30 -11.13 -4.74
CA ASP A 64 -3.62 -11.19 -5.39
C ASP A 64 -4.28 -9.81 -5.34
N ALA A 65 -4.09 -9.01 -6.38
CA ALA A 65 -4.59 -7.64 -6.42
C ALA A 65 -6.12 -7.57 -6.36
N LYS A 66 -6.83 -8.45 -7.06
CA LYS A 66 -8.30 -8.44 -7.07
C LYS A 66 -8.88 -8.80 -5.72
N GLY A 67 -8.39 -9.87 -5.09
CA GLY A 67 -8.83 -10.30 -3.76
C GLY A 67 -8.46 -9.28 -2.69
N HIS A 68 -7.26 -8.69 -2.80
CA HIS A 68 -6.81 -7.65 -1.89
C HIS A 68 -7.70 -6.41 -1.97
N CYS A 69 -8.06 -5.99 -3.18
CA CYS A 69 -8.95 -4.86 -3.41
C CYS A 69 -10.35 -5.11 -2.81
N ASP A 70 -10.90 -6.30 -3.01
CA ASP A 70 -12.20 -6.66 -2.45
C ASP A 70 -12.18 -6.63 -0.92
N ARG A 71 -11.14 -7.16 -0.32
CA ARG A 71 -10.96 -7.14 1.14
C ARG A 71 -10.84 -5.70 1.66
N ALA A 72 -10.08 -4.87 0.98
CA ALA A 72 -9.92 -3.46 1.35
C ALA A 72 -11.27 -2.74 1.29
N ARG A 73 -12.01 -2.94 0.22
CA ARG A 73 -13.34 -2.34 0.04
C ARG A 73 -14.32 -2.78 1.13
N GLN A 74 -14.32 -4.06 1.47
CA GLN A 74 -15.20 -4.60 2.51
C GLN A 74 -14.89 -4.02 3.88
N ASN A 75 -13.67 -3.58 4.11
CA ASN A 75 -13.24 -2.99 5.39
C ASN A 75 -13.23 -1.46 5.37
N GLY A 76 -13.83 -0.84 4.35
CA GLY A 76 -14.06 0.59 4.33
C GLY A 76 -12.97 1.45 3.68
N ALA A 77 -12.01 0.85 2.99
CA ALA A 77 -11.03 1.61 2.22
C ALA A 77 -11.72 2.30 1.03
N THR A 78 -11.25 3.49 0.69
CA THR A 78 -11.69 4.18 -0.52
C THR A 78 -10.85 3.67 -1.69
N ILE A 79 -11.48 3.02 -2.65
CA ILE A 79 -10.78 2.52 -3.84
C ILE A 79 -10.70 3.65 -4.85
N LEU A 80 -9.48 4.15 -5.09
CA LEU A 80 -9.24 5.26 -6.01
C LEU A 80 -9.19 4.78 -7.45
N SER A 81 -8.65 3.59 -7.70
CA SER A 81 -8.69 2.95 -9.00
C SER A 81 -8.78 1.44 -8.83
N GLU A 82 -9.62 0.81 -9.62
CA GLU A 82 -9.81 -0.64 -9.62
C GLU A 82 -8.58 -1.36 -10.20
N PRO A 83 -8.38 -2.66 -9.88
CA PRO A 83 -7.26 -3.41 -10.44
C PRO A 83 -7.23 -3.37 -11.96
N GLN A 84 -6.09 -2.97 -12.52
CA GLN A 84 -5.86 -2.87 -13.95
C GLN A 84 -4.54 -3.53 -14.31
N ASP A 85 -4.54 -4.23 -15.45
CA ASP A 85 -3.34 -4.87 -15.96
C ASP A 85 -2.56 -3.87 -16.82
N HIS A 86 -1.25 -3.81 -16.59
CA HIS A 86 -0.35 -2.94 -17.33
C HIS A 86 0.57 -3.74 -18.23
N LEU A 87 1.01 -3.12 -19.32
CA LEU A 87 1.85 -3.77 -20.32
C LEU A 87 3.18 -4.27 -19.75
N TYR A 88 3.66 -3.67 -18.67
CA TYR A 88 4.90 -4.08 -18.01
C TYR A 88 4.74 -5.28 -17.08
N GLY A 89 3.58 -5.97 -17.14
CA GLY A 89 3.38 -7.23 -16.42
C GLY A 89 2.91 -7.10 -14.98
N GLU A 90 2.35 -5.96 -14.61
CA GLU A 90 1.82 -5.70 -13.26
C GLU A 90 0.33 -5.45 -13.28
N ARG A 91 -0.36 -5.96 -12.25
CA ARG A 91 -1.77 -5.62 -11.99
C ARG A 91 -1.80 -4.74 -10.75
N GLN A 92 -2.33 -3.53 -10.89
CA GLN A 92 -2.25 -2.50 -9.86
C GLN A 92 -3.60 -1.91 -9.54
N TYR A 93 -3.81 -1.56 -8.26
CA TYR A 93 -4.93 -0.73 -7.84
C TYR A 93 -4.46 0.25 -6.77
N ASN A 94 -5.22 1.33 -6.59
CA ASN A 94 -4.91 2.36 -5.61
C ASN A 94 -6.04 2.48 -4.60
N ALA A 95 -5.68 2.68 -3.35
CA ALA A 95 -6.63 2.87 -2.27
C ALA A 95 -6.16 3.95 -1.33
N GLU A 96 -7.12 4.54 -0.65
CA GLU A 96 -6.90 5.49 0.43
C GLU A 96 -7.42 4.88 1.71
N ASP A 97 -6.64 4.94 2.77
CA ASP A 97 -7.09 4.45 4.06
C ASP A 97 -8.01 5.48 4.73
N PHE A 98 -8.57 5.13 5.88
CA PHE A 98 -9.59 5.97 6.54
C PHE A 98 -9.05 7.29 7.11
N TYR A 99 -7.72 7.48 7.09
CA TYR A 99 -7.08 8.75 7.46
C TYR A 99 -6.49 9.49 6.26
N GLY A 100 -6.69 9.01 5.04
CA GLY A 100 -6.26 9.70 3.83
C GLY A 100 -4.86 9.39 3.36
N HIS A 101 -4.17 8.42 3.94
CA HIS A 101 -2.91 7.95 3.38
C HIS A 101 -3.18 7.12 2.15
N ARG A 102 -2.37 7.30 1.10
CA ARG A 102 -2.56 6.64 -0.19
C ARG A 102 -1.61 5.47 -0.35
N TRP A 103 -2.17 4.38 -0.87
CA TRP A 103 -1.48 3.12 -1.09
C TRP A 103 -1.67 2.66 -2.53
N ASP A 104 -0.59 2.19 -3.13
CA ASP A 104 -0.61 1.57 -4.46
C ASP A 104 -0.21 0.11 -4.27
N PHE A 105 -1.10 -0.81 -4.64
CA PHE A 105 -0.85 -2.23 -4.51
C PHE A 105 -0.60 -2.84 -5.87
N THR A 106 0.48 -3.62 -5.98
CA THR A 106 0.91 -4.17 -7.25
C THR A 106 1.17 -5.67 -7.15
N GLU A 107 0.65 -6.40 -8.13
CA GLU A 107 0.86 -7.85 -8.29
C GLU A 107 1.61 -8.09 -9.59
N THR A 108 2.67 -8.89 -9.55
CA THR A 108 3.36 -9.31 -10.78
C THR A 108 2.56 -10.44 -11.41
N ILE A 109 1.99 -10.19 -12.60
CA ILE A 109 1.19 -11.18 -13.33
C ILE A 109 1.91 -11.78 -14.51
N ALA A 110 2.99 -11.13 -14.99
CA ALA A 110 3.82 -11.64 -16.08
C ALA A 110 5.21 -11.03 -15.99
N ASP A 111 6.21 -11.81 -16.38
CA ASP A 111 7.58 -11.33 -16.46
C ASP A 111 7.81 -10.81 -17.89
N VAL A 112 7.66 -9.50 -18.06
CA VAL A 112 7.72 -8.83 -19.36
C VAL A 112 8.98 -7.99 -19.46
N ALA A 113 9.79 -8.23 -20.48
CA ALA A 113 10.99 -7.43 -20.71
C ALA A 113 10.62 -5.98 -21.05
N PRO A 114 11.41 -4.99 -20.54
CA PRO A 114 11.09 -3.58 -20.77
C PRO A 114 10.91 -3.21 -22.24
N GLU A 115 11.62 -3.84 -23.14
CA GLU A 115 11.54 -3.60 -24.59
C GLU A 115 10.17 -3.96 -25.17
N GLU A 116 9.42 -4.85 -24.52
CA GLU A 116 8.13 -5.34 -25.01
C GLU A 116 6.98 -4.37 -24.71
N TRP A 117 7.14 -3.46 -23.74
CA TRP A 117 6.06 -2.57 -23.34
C TRP A 117 6.38 -1.07 -23.49
N SER A 118 7.61 -0.71 -23.84
CA SER A 118 8.04 0.70 -23.83
C SER A 118 8.10 1.37 -25.19
N ASP A 119 7.88 0.66 -26.28
CA ASP A 119 7.97 1.17 -27.68
C ASP A 119 9.29 1.90 -27.96
N GLY A 120 10.39 1.43 -27.35
CA GLY A 120 11.68 2.08 -27.50
C GLY A 120 11.88 3.31 -26.65
N ALA A 121 10.87 3.73 -25.90
CA ALA A 121 10.99 4.87 -24.97
C ALA A 121 11.66 4.50 -23.65
N PHE A 122 11.77 3.22 -23.38
CA PHE A 122 12.36 2.72 -22.15
C PHE A 122 13.88 2.93 -22.13
N HIS A 123 14.39 3.36 -20.97
CA HIS A 123 15.80 3.64 -20.80
C HIS A 123 16.26 3.15 -19.42
N LEU A 124 17.20 2.19 -19.42
CA LEU A 124 17.81 1.68 -18.19
C LEU A 124 19.03 2.52 -17.81
N GLU A 125 19.04 2.96 -16.57
CA GLU A 125 20.18 3.67 -16.00
C GLU A 125 20.84 2.88 -14.89
#